data_f4071eed11dded3b7ba8d54f328227fb
#
_entry.id   f4071eed11dded3b7ba8d54f328227fb
#
_cell.length_a   1.000
_cell.length_b   1.000
_cell.length_c   1.000
_cell.angle_alpha   90.00
_cell.angle_beta   90.00
_cell.angle_gamma   90.00
#
_symmetry.space_group_name_H-M   'P 1'
#
loop_
_entity.id
_entity.type
_entity.pdbx_description
1 polymer ?
#
loop_
_entity_poly.entity_id
_entity_poly.type
_entity_poly.pdbx_seq_one_letter_code
_entity_poly.pdbx_strand_id
1 'polypeptide(L)'
;KSRSRGLGDVYKRQVETHNHPTAIAPFPGAGTGAGGEIRDEGAVGQGAKPKAGLVGFSVSNLRIPGFTQNWESDYGKPDRIVSALDIMLEGPIGGAAFNNEFGRPNICGYFRSFEMTIDQTRWGYHKPIMIAGGYGNIKESHVHKKQFSPGTHLVVLGGPAMLIGLGGGAASSMSSGASSEDLDFASVQRQNPEIERRCQEVIDACWQLADLNPIEFIHDVGAGGLSNALPELVKDGGTGGTFELRDIPNDQLSMNPMELWCNELSLIHISEPTRP
;
A
#
# COMPACT_ATOMS: atom_id res chain seq x y z
N LYS A 1 -22.07 22.14 -4.23
CA LYS A 1 -22.12 20.87 -3.45
C LYS A 1 -23.39 20.13 -3.88
N SER A 2 -23.23 19.11 -4.71
CA SER A 2 -24.29 18.14 -4.98
C SER A 2 -24.43 17.23 -3.76
N ARG A 3 -25.42 17.47 -2.92
CA ARG A 3 -25.83 16.52 -1.89
C ARG A 3 -26.67 15.43 -2.56
N SER A 4 -26.09 14.27 -2.78
CA SER A 4 -26.86 13.06 -3.04
C SER A 4 -27.64 12.73 -1.77
N ARG A 5 -28.95 12.91 -1.82
CA ARG A 5 -29.88 12.43 -0.78
C ARG A 5 -30.11 10.93 -1.01
N GLY A 6 -29.30 10.10 -0.42
CA GLY A 6 -29.48 8.66 -0.47
C GLY A 6 -28.44 7.95 0.41
N LEU A 7 -28.87 7.50 1.57
CA LEU A 7 -28.20 6.51 2.44
C LEU A 7 -26.95 6.93 3.21
N GLY A 8 -26.54 8.19 3.30
CA GLY A 8 -25.47 8.64 4.19
C GLY A 8 -24.07 8.11 3.85
N ASP A 9 -23.84 7.63 2.64
CA ASP A 9 -22.54 7.18 2.16
C ASP A 9 -21.78 8.29 1.43
N VAL A 10 -20.48 8.41 1.72
CA VAL A 10 -19.57 9.34 1.08
C VAL A 10 -18.57 8.55 0.23
N TYR A 11 -18.19 9.08 -0.94
CA TYR A 11 -17.15 8.48 -1.75
C TYR A 11 -15.77 8.82 -1.21
N LYS A 12 -14.91 7.79 -1.13
CA LYS A 12 -13.49 7.95 -0.89
C LYS A 12 -12.71 7.66 -2.16
N ARG A 13 -11.63 8.40 -2.37
CA ARG A 13 -10.63 8.17 -3.41
C ARG A 13 -9.27 8.08 -2.76
N GLN A 14 -8.50 7.10 -3.18
CA GLN A 14 -7.11 6.90 -2.77
C GLN A 14 -6.23 6.78 -4.01
N VAL A 15 -5.03 7.34 -3.92
CA VAL A 15 -3.97 7.17 -4.95
C VAL A 15 -2.64 7.09 -4.24
N GLU A 16 -1.84 6.12 -4.65
CA GLU A 16 -0.51 5.86 -4.12
C GLU A 16 0.46 5.54 -5.24
N THR A 17 1.76 5.72 -4.99
CA THR A 17 2.81 5.32 -5.92
C THR A 17 3.68 4.23 -5.33
N HIS A 18 4.06 3.25 -6.15
CA HIS A 18 4.92 2.13 -5.73
C HIS A 18 6.04 1.89 -6.74
N ASN A 19 6.88 2.90 -6.92
CA ASN A 19 7.81 3.03 -8.04
C ASN A 19 9.00 2.08 -7.93
N HIS A 20 9.72 2.09 -6.80
CA HIS A 20 10.97 1.36 -6.65
C HIS A 20 10.77 -0.16 -6.65
N PRO A 21 9.86 -0.75 -5.87
CA PRO A 21 9.62 -2.20 -5.94
C PRO A 21 9.16 -2.66 -7.33
N THR A 22 8.37 -1.84 -8.04
CA THR A 22 7.94 -2.13 -9.42
C THR A 22 9.12 -2.10 -10.40
N ALA A 23 10.14 -1.25 -10.14
CA ALA A 23 11.35 -1.20 -10.95
C ALA A 23 12.22 -2.47 -10.80
N ILE A 24 12.22 -3.08 -9.63
CA ILE A 24 13.04 -4.26 -9.29
C ILE A 24 12.32 -5.55 -9.66
N ALA A 25 11.04 -5.67 -9.29
CA ALA A 25 10.20 -6.84 -9.50
C ALA A 25 8.77 -6.40 -9.85
N PRO A 26 8.44 -6.22 -11.14
CA PRO A 26 7.22 -5.55 -11.56
C PRO A 26 5.93 -6.20 -11.09
N PHE A 27 5.81 -7.53 -11.19
CA PHE A 27 4.62 -8.24 -10.76
C PHE A 27 4.36 -8.08 -9.25
N PRO A 28 5.27 -8.49 -8.33
CA PRO A 28 5.04 -8.32 -6.91
C PRO A 28 5.03 -6.85 -6.49
N GLY A 29 5.85 -5.99 -7.10
CA GLY A 29 5.91 -4.57 -6.80
C GLY A 29 4.60 -3.85 -7.10
N ALA A 30 4.02 -4.07 -8.26
CA ALA A 30 2.74 -3.49 -8.63
C ALA A 30 1.57 -4.09 -7.83
N GLY A 31 1.63 -5.38 -7.54
CA GLY A 31 0.62 -6.04 -6.70
C GLY A 31 0.62 -5.48 -5.28
N THR A 32 1.80 -5.32 -4.66
CA THR A 32 1.92 -4.72 -3.33
C THR A 32 1.46 -3.25 -3.33
N GLY A 33 1.74 -2.50 -4.41
CA GLY A 33 1.21 -1.15 -4.57
C GLY A 33 -0.32 -1.11 -4.56
N ALA A 34 -0.96 -2.05 -5.26
CA ALA A 34 -2.42 -2.20 -5.22
C ALA A 34 -2.93 -2.57 -3.81
N GLY A 35 -2.23 -3.45 -3.10
CA GLY A 35 -2.55 -3.81 -1.71
C GLY A 35 -2.41 -2.62 -0.76
N GLY A 36 -1.34 -1.84 -0.87
CA GLY A 36 -1.15 -0.64 -0.07
C GLY A 36 -2.30 0.37 -0.26
N GLU A 37 -2.71 0.58 -1.48
CA GLU A 37 -3.84 1.46 -1.79
C GLU A 37 -5.16 0.94 -1.20
N ILE A 38 -5.43 -0.37 -1.31
CA ILE A 38 -6.63 -1.00 -0.71
C ILE A 38 -6.64 -0.81 0.81
N ARG A 39 -5.51 -1.05 1.44
CA ARG A 39 -5.33 -0.90 2.89
C ARG A 39 -5.64 0.51 3.35
N ASP A 40 -5.04 1.51 2.72
CA ASP A 40 -5.29 2.92 3.02
C ASP A 40 -6.74 3.32 2.76
N GLU A 41 -7.38 2.71 1.77
CA GLU A 41 -8.78 2.98 1.49
C GLU A 41 -9.70 2.37 2.55
N GLY A 42 -9.43 1.13 2.99
CA GLY A 42 -10.21 0.42 4.01
C GLY A 42 -10.03 0.98 5.42
N ALA A 43 -8.79 1.36 5.77
CA ALA A 43 -8.37 1.82 7.10
C ALA A 43 -8.58 3.32 7.32
N VAL A 44 -9.78 3.82 7.05
CA VAL A 44 -10.15 5.23 7.20
C VAL A 44 -11.29 5.42 8.19
N GLY A 45 -11.11 6.38 9.11
CA GLY A 45 -12.12 6.70 10.10
C GLY A 45 -12.47 5.48 10.96
N GLN A 46 -13.71 5.02 10.88
CA GLN A 46 -14.20 3.79 11.54
C GLN A 46 -14.41 2.62 10.55
N GLY A 47 -13.73 2.66 9.42
CA GLY A 47 -13.78 1.67 8.35
C GLY A 47 -14.52 2.14 7.11
N ALA A 48 -13.93 1.84 5.96
CA ALA A 48 -14.50 2.10 4.64
C ALA A 48 -14.50 0.82 3.79
N LYS A 49 -15.17 0.87 2.66
CA LYS A 49 -15.31 -0.28 1.73
C LYS A 49 -14.65 0.01 0.39
N PRO A 50 -13.47 -0.53 0.11
CA PRO A 50 -12.87 -0.51 -1.22
C PRO A 50 -13.79 -1.15 -2.26
N LYS A 51 -14.04 -0.47 -3.39
CA LYS A 51 -15.01 -0.92 -4.40
C LYS A 51 -14.41 -1.20 -5.75
N ALA A 52 -13.45 -0.41 -6.17
CA ALA A 52 -12.82 -0.56 -7.47
C ALA A 52 -11.42 0.01 -7.45
N GLY A 53 -10.51 -0.63 -8.16
CA GLY A 53 -9.13 -0.21 -8.31
C GLY A 53 -8.77 0.17 -9.73
N LEU A 54 -7.64 0.85 -9.86
CA LEU A 54 -6.96 1.13 -11.12
C LEU A 54 -5.45 1.05 -10.91
N VAL A 55 -4.71 0.79 -11.98
CA VAL A 55 -3.25 0.93 -12.00
C VAL A 55 -2.80 1.73 -13.22
N GLY A 56 -1.74 2.52 -13.05
CA GLY A 56 -1.18 3.31 -14.14
C GLY A 56 0.34 3.24 -14.13
N PHE A 57 0.94 3.26 -15.32
CA PHE A 57 2.39 3.15 -15.48
C PHE A 57 2.92 4.21 -16.44
N SER A 58 4.00 4.90 -16.03
CA SER A 58 4.85 5.66 -16.91
C SER A 58 6.25 5.04 -16.90
N VAL A 59 6.75 4.68 -18.05
CA VAL A 59 8.04 3.99 -18.24
C VAL A 59 8.87 4.65 -19.34
N SER A 60 10.14 4.29 -19.43
CA SER A 60 10.99 4.62 -20.58
C SER A 60 10.51 3.91 -21.85
N ASN A 61 11.12 4.19 -23.00
CA ASN A 61 10.78 3.55 -24.26
C ASN A 61 10.92 2.02 -24.17
N LEU A 62 9.99 1.31 -24.81
CA LEU A 62 9.84 -0.13 -24.62
C LEU A 62 10.91 -0.95 -25.32
N ARG A 63 11.45 -0.46 -26.45
CA ARG A 63 12.42 -1.15 -27.30
C ARG A 63 12.02 -2.60 -27.56
N ILE A 64 10.81 -2.77 -28.10
CA ILE A 64 10.22 -4.08 -28.35
C ILE A 64 11.11 -4.85 -29.34
N PRO A 65 11.62 -6.05 -29.01
CA PRO A 65 12.46 -6.84 -29.89
C PRO A 65 11.79 -7.09 -31.25
N GLY A 66 12.51 -6.78 -32.33
CA GLY A 66 11.98 -6.90 -33.70
C GLY A 66 10.99 -5.79 -34.11
N PHE A 67 10.69 -4.84 -33.23
CA PHE A 67 9.76 -3.74 -33.52
C PHE A 67 10.24 -2.41 -32.91
N THR A 68 11.54 -2.17 -32.94
CA THR A 68 12.13 -0.90 -32.45
C THR A 68 11.67 0.27 -33.30
N GLN A 69 11.26 1.35 -32.67
CA GLN A 69 10.77 2.55 -33.35
C GLN A 69 11.91 3.48 -33.72
N ASN A 70 11.72 4.32 -34.77
CA ASN A 70 12.75 5.22 -35.28
C ASN A 70 13.22 6.29 -34.29
N TRP A 71 12.42 6.60 -33.26
CA TRP A 71 12.75 7.54 -32.18
C TRP A 71 13.40 6.87 -30.97
N GLU A 72 13.46 5.55 -30.92
CA GLU A 72 14.09 4.81 -29.84
C GLU A 72 15.60 4.68 -30.08
N SER A 73 16.38 4.96 -29.06
CA SER A 73 17.80 4.68 -29.05
C SER A 73 18.15 3.95 -27.75
N ASP A 74 18.96 2.90 -27.85
CA ASP A 74 19.45 2.23 -26.67
C ASP A 74 20.69 2.95 -26.14
N TYR A 75 20.62 3.38 -24.89
CA TYR A 75 21.72 4.00 -24.16
C TYR A 75 21.93 3.34 -22.79
N GLY A 76 21.36 2.14 -22.62
CA GLY A 76 21.42 1.35 -21.39
C GLY A 76 20.38 1.75 -20.36
N LYS A 77 20.41 1.08 -19.24
CA LYS A 77 19.58 1.30 -18.06
C LYS A 77 20.39 0.96 -16.80
N PRO A 78 19.98 1.39 -15.60
CA PRO A 78 20.57 0.91 -14.35
C PRO A 78 20.47 -0.60 -14.22
N ASP A 79 21.55 -1.27 -13.77
CA ASP A 79 21.67 -2.73 -13.79
C ASP A 79 20.57 -3.46 -13.00
N ARG A 80 20.16 -2.91 -11.85
CA ARG A 80 19.18 -3.50 -10.95
C ARG A 80 17.72 -3.21 -11.33
N ILE A 81 17.47 -2.35 -12.30
CA ILE A 81 16.13 -2.05 -12.79
C ILE A 81 15.85 -2.94 -14.00
N VAL A 82 14.69 -3.58 -14.03
CA VAL A 82 14.25 -4.37 -15.19
C VAL A 82 13.93 -3.45 -16.39
N SER A 83 13.73 -4.02 -17.56
CA SER A 83 13.42 -3.23 -18.76
C SER A 83 12.03 -2.59 -18.67
N ALA A 84 11.84 -1.48 -19.39
CA ALA A 84 10.52 -0.85 -19.52
C ALA A 84 9.47 -1.83 -20.11
N LEU A 85 9.90 -2.74 -20.97
CA LEU A 85 9.04 -3.78 -21.54
C LEU A 85 8.60 -4.78 -20.48
N ASP A 86 9.51 -5.25 -19.63
CA ASP A 86 9.18 -6.18 -18.53
C ASP A 86 8.20 -5.54 -17.55
N ILE A 87 8.40 -4.26 -17.21
CA ILE A 87 7.45 -3.51 -16.38
C ILE A 87 6.08 -3.46 -17.03
N MET A 88 6.01 -3.23 -18.34
CA MET A 88 4.75 -3.20 -19.07
C MET A 88 4.05 -4.55 -19.09
N LEU A 89 4.79 -5.64 -19.25
CA LEU A 89 4.21 -6.98 -19.36
C LEU A 89 3.73 -7.50 -18.01
N GLU A 90 4.49 -7.29 -16.94
CA GLU A 90 4.25 -7.91 -15.64
C GLU A 90 3.52 -7.00 -14.64
N GLY A 91 3.83 -5.70 -14.63
CA GLY A 91 3.28 -4.77 -13.65
C GLY A 91 1.75 -4.68 -13.66
N PRO A 92 1.11 -4.47 -14.82
CA PRO A 92 -0.36 -4.45 -14.90
C PRO A 92 -1.02 -5.75 -14.45
N ILE A 93 -0.39 -6.89 -14.75
CA ILE A 93 -0.88 -8.21 -14.34
C ILE A 93 -0.77 -8.35 -12.82
N GLY A 94 0.35 -7.93 -12.22
CA GLY A 94 0.54 -7.97 -10.77
C GLY A 94 -0.51 -7.15 -10.01
N GLY A 95 -0.75 -5.92 -10.44
CA GLY A 95 -1.80 -5.07 -9.85
C GLY A 95 -3.20 -5.64 -10.03
N ALA A 96 -3.50 -6.17 -11.23
CA ALA A 96 -4.79 -6.80 -11.51
C ALA A 96 -4.99 -8.09 -10.70
N ALA A 97 -3.97 -8.92 -10.57
CA ALA A 97 -4.02 -10.15 -9.79
C ALA A 97 -4.35 -9.88 -8.33
N PHE A 98 -3.68 -8.90 -7.70
CA PHE A 98 -3.97 -8.53 -6.32
C PHE A 98 -5.42 -8.09 -6.15
N ASN A 99 -5.91 -7.18 -7.00
CA ASN A 99 -7.30 -6.73 -6.96
C ASN A 99 -8.28 -7.90 -7.13
N ASN A 100 -8.00 -8.83 -8.04
CA ASN A 100 -8.85 -9.99 -8.31
C ASN A 100 -8.93 -10.94 -7.10
N GLU A 101 -7.80 -11.25 -6.48
CA GLU A 101 -7.77 -12.12 -5.29
C GLU A 101 -8.40 -11.45 -4.07
N PHE A 102 -8.19 -10.15 -3.88
CA PHE A 102 -8.89 -9.38 -2.87
C PHE A 102 -10.40 -9.35 -3.12
N GLY A 103 -10.85 -9.45 -4.35
CA GLY A 103 -12.26 -9.52 -4.73
C GLY A 103 -12.88 -8.15 -5.06
N ARG A 104 -12.09 -7.22 -5.62
CA ARG A 104 -12.60 -6.00 -6.24
C ARG A 104 -12.15 -5.88 -7.71
N PRO A 105 -12.93 -5.26 -8.59
CA PRO A 105 -12.52 -5.07 -9.98
C PRO A 105 -11.36 -4.07 -10.09
N ASN A 106 -10.39 -4.39 -10.95
CA ASN A 106 -9.42 -3.43 -11.46
C ASN A 106 -9.98 -2.87 -12.77
N ILE A 107 -10.55 -1.66 -12.74
CA ILE A 107 -11.45 -1.17 -13.81
C ILE A 107 -10.68 -0.58 -14.96
N CYS A 108 -9.72 0.28 -14.68
CA CYS A 108 -9.00 1.05 -15.68
C CYS A 108 -7.62 1.42 -15.19
N GLY A 109 -6.88 2.05 -16.06
CA GLY A 109 -5.57 2.56 -15.78
C GLY A 109 -5.03 3.27 -17.03
N TYR A 110 -3.78 3.57 -17.01
CA TYR A 110 -3.08 4.09 -18.18
C TYR A 110 -1.72 3.43 -18.33
N PHE A 111 -1.22 3.46 -19.55
CA PHE A 111 0.14 3.06 -19.86
C PHE A 111 0.79 4.10 -20.76
N ARG A 112 1.97 4.61 -20.37
CA ARG A 112 2.70 5.62 -21.12
C ARG A 112 4.18 5.32 -21.14
N SER A 113 4.81 5.48 -22.30
CA SER A 113 6.26 5.50 -22.45
C SER A 113 6.73 6.90 -22.82
N PHE A 114 7.88 7.31 -22.28
CA PHE A 114 8.44 8.60 -22.58
C PHE A 114 9.97 8.61 -22.41
N GLU A 115 10.66 9.11 -23.42
CA GLU A 115 12.04 9.55 -23.35
C GLU A 115 12.20 10.80 -24.20
N MET A 116 12.99 11.74 -23.73
CA MET A 116 13.29 12.98 -24.46
C MET A 116 14.71 13.43 -24.13
N THR A 117 15.38 14.05 -25.11
CA THR A 117 16.64 14.74 -24.88
C THR A 117 16.39 16.24 -24.90
N ILE A 118 16.73 16.91 -23.80
CA ILE A 118 16.63 18.37 -23.64
C ILE A 118 18.02 18.86 -23.23
N ASP A 119 18.58 19.81 -23.95
CA ASP A 119 19.90 20.40 -23.66
C ASP A 119 20.99 19.35 -23.39
N GLN A 120 21.07 18.33 -24.23
CA GLN A 120 21.97 17.17 -24.14
C GLN A 120 21.72 16.25 -22.93
N THR A 121 20.74 16.53 -22.10
CA THR A 121 20.32 15.67 -20.97
C THR A 121 19.16 14.78 -21.40
N ARG A 122 19.28 13.48 -21.17
CA ARG A 122 18.20 12.52 -21.42
C ARG A 122 17.28 12.41 -20.22
N TRP A 123 16.00 12.48 -20.52
CA TRP A 123 14.91 12.32 -19.57
C TRP A 123 14.10 11.08 -19.93
N GLY A 124 13.77 10.27 -18.93
CA GLY A 124 12.97 9.06 -19.09
C GLY A 124 12.56 8.48 -17.74
N TYR A 125 11.90 7.34 -17.78
CA TYR A 125 11.34 6.68 -16.59
C TYR A 125 11.88 5.25 -16.48
N HIS A 126 13.21 5.07 -16.36
CA HIS A 126 13.78 3.76 -16.05
C HIS A 126 13.29 3.27 -14.67
N LYS A 127 13.35 4.12 -13.64
CA LYS A 127 12.53 3.96 -12.45
C LYS A 127 11.12 4.43 -12.84
N PRO A 128 10.14 3.51 -12.92
CA PRO A 128 8.81 3.86 -13.42
C PRO A 128 8.09 4.78 -12.43
N ILE A 129 7.05 5.45 -12.91
CA ILE A 129 5.98 5.90 -12.06
C ILE A 129 4.90 4.82 -12.14
N MET A 130 4.70 4.08 -11.06
CA MET A 130 3.60 3.14 -10.88
C MET A 130 2.58 3.78 -9.94
N ILE A 131 1.36 3.94 -10.41
CA ILE A 131 0.25 4.45 -9.62
C ILE A 131 -0.73 3.32 -9.37
N ALA A 132 -1.04 3.08 -8.10
CA ALA A 132 -2.22 2.34 -7.68
C ALA A 132 -3.26 3.34 -7.18
N GLY A 133 -4.49 3.18 -7.61
CA GLY A 133 -5.58 4.04 -7.20
C GLY A 133 -6.87 3.27 -7.09
N GLY A 134 -7.81 3.84 -6.37
CA GLY A 134 -9.12 3.24 -6.23
C GLY A 134 -10.15 4.22 -5.70
N TYR A 135 -11.34 3.72 -5.58
CA TYR A 135 -12.39 4.41 -4.86
C TYR A 135 -13.33 3.43 -4.16
N GLY A 136 -13.88 3.88 -3.05
CA GLY A 136 -14.83 3.14 -2.25
C GLY A 136 -15.86 4.04 -1.63
N ASN A 137 -16.57 3.52 -0.66
CA ASN A 137 -17.55 4.29 0.09
C ASN A 137 -17.34 4.12 1.59
N ILE A 138 -17.68 5.19 2.31
CA ILE A 138 -17.66 5.25 3.77
C ILE A 138 -18.99 5.86 4.23
N LYS A 139 -19.54 5.38 5.36
CA LYS A 139 -20.70 6.05 5.97
C LYS A 139 -20.32 7.43 6.46
N GLU A 140 -21.19 8.42 6.29
CA GLU A 140 -20.94 9.78 6.77
C GLU A 140 -20.60 9.80 8.28
N SER A 141 -21.26 8.95 9.07
CA SER A 141 -21.00 8.81 10.51
C SER A 141 -19.64 8.18 10.83
N HIS A 142 -19.00 7.49 9.88
CA HIS A 142 -17.71 6.80 10.06
C HIS A 142 -16.51 7.61 9.56
N VAL A 143 -16.73 8.77 8.95
CA VAL A 143 -15.66 9.58 8.33
C VAL A 143 -14.64 10.08 9.37
N HIS A 144 -15.13 10.45 10.55
CA HIS A 144 -14.30 11.04 11.58
C HIS A 144 -13.77 9.99 12.55
N LYS A 145 -12.48 10.05 12.81
CA LYS A 145 -11.81 9.31 13.86
C LYS A 145 -12.38 9.75 15.21
N LYS A 146 -12.75 8.82 16.07
CA LYS A 146 -13.17 9.13 17.42
C LYS A 146 -11.96 9.16 18.36
N GLN A 147 -12.05 9.97 19.39
CA GLN A 147 -11.13 9.90 20.52
C GLN A 147 -11.53 8.71 21.40
N PHE A 148 -10.55 8.00 21.93
CA PHE A 148 -10.79 6.86 22.81
C PHE A 148 -10.17 7.08 24.21
N SER A 149 -10.73 6.37 25.18
CA SER A 149 -10.33 6.49 26.58
C SER A 149 -9.18 5.52 26.91
N PRO A 150 -8.38 5.81 27.97
CA PRO A 150 -7.47 4.80 28.52
C PRO A 150 -8.19 3.49 28.83
N GLY A 151 -7.57 2.36 28.45
CA GLY A 151 -8.19 1.02 28.58
C GLY A 151 -8.90 0.54 27.33
N THR A 152 -9.00 1.34 26.27
CA THR A 152 -9.45 0.88 24.95
C THR A 152 -8.48 -0.17 24.40
N HIS A 153 -9.01 -1.29 23.90
CA HIS A 153 -8.21 -2.34 23.33
C HIS A 153 -7.62 -1.94 21.98
N LEU A 154 -6.36 -2.28 21.79
CA LEU A 154 -5.69 -2.24 20.50
C LEU A 154 -5.76 -3.63 19.87
N VAL A 155 -6.41 -3.76 18.72
CA VAL A 155 -6.51 -5.00 17.96
C VAL A 155 -5.70 -4.90 16.69
N VAL A 156 -4.82 -5.85 16.45
CA VAL A 156 -4.00 -5.95 15.23
C VAL A 156 -4.64 -6.99 14.32
N LEU A 157 -4.99 -6.59 13.09
CA LEU A 157 -5.47 -7.48 12.05
C LEU A 157 -4.39 -7.67 10.99
N GLY A 158 -4.01 -8.91 10.72
CA GLY A 158 -2.98 -9.24 9.72
C GLY A 158 -2.28 -10.55 10.04
N GLY A 159 -1.08 -10.70 9.50
CA GLY A 159 -0.19 -11.83 9.76
C GLY A 159 0.87 -11.53 10.82
N PRO A 160 1.67 -12.54 11.20
CA PRO A 160 2.80 -12.35 12.10
C PRO A 160 3.92 -11.53 11.45
N ALA A 161 4.74 -10.89 12.27
CA ALA A 161 5.91 -10.15 11.82
C ALA A 161 6.93 -11.06 11.12
N MET A 162 7.49 -10.60 10.01
CA MET A 162 8.50 -11.27 9.19
C MET A 162 9.48 -10.25 8.65
N LEU A 163 10.71 -10.64 8.31
CA LEU A 163 11.72 -9.76 7.69
C LEU A 163 11.38 -9.45 6.22
N ILE A 164 10.35 -8.65 6.02
CA ILE A 164 9.84 -8.24 4.72
C ILE A 164 9.48 -6.76 4.77
N GLY A 165 9.77 -6.02 3.69
CA GLY A 165 9.43 -4.60 3.60
C GLY A 165 10.25 -3.68 4.50
N LEU A 166 11.28 -4.20 5.18
CA LEU A 166 12.14 -3.41 6.04
C LEU A 166 12.83 -2.29 5.25
N GLY A 167 12.57 -1.05 5.61
CA GLY A 167 13.12 0.13 4.93
C GLY A 167 12.53 0.43 3.56
N GLY A 168 11.42 -0.20 3.16
CA GLY A 168 10.79 -0.02 1.84
C GLY A 168 10.40 1.42 1.54
N GLY A 169 9.87 2.13 2.51
CA GLY A 169 9.55 3.56 2.39
C GLY A 169 10.79 4.43 2.16
N ALA A 170 11.90 4.15 2.85
CA ALA A 170 13.18 4.84 2.64
C ALA A 170 13.76 4.52 1.26
N ALA A 171 13.77 3.25 0.85
CA ALA A 171 14.27 2.82 -0.46
C ALA A 171 13.49 3.47 -1.62
N SER A 172 12.17 3.65 -1.46
CA SER A 172 11.34 4.33 -2.45
C SER A 172 11.75 5.79 -2.70
N SER A 173 12.25 6.48 -1.69
CA SER A 173 12.69 7.88 -1.75
C SER A 173 14.13 8.06 -2.23
N MET A 174 14.94 7.00 -2.31
CA MET A 174 16.33 7.08 -2.76
C MET A 174 16.45 7.11 -4.28
N SER A 175 17.55 7.67 -4.77
CA SER A 175 17.91 7.57 -6.19
C SER A 175 18.24 6.12 -6.56
N SER A 176 17.90 5.72 -7.79
CA SER A 176 18.16 4.36 -8.28
C SER A 176 19.64 4.00 -8.18
N GLY A 177 19.93 2.84 -7.57
CA GLY A 177 21.30 2.34 -7.38
C GLY A 177 22.04 2.85 -6.13
N ALA A 178 21.38 3.65 -5.28
CA ALA A 178 22.00 4.17 -4.04
C ALA A 178 21.88 3.20 -2.84
N SER A 179 21.02 2.18 -2.93
CA SER A 179 20.83 1.15 -1.89
C SER A 179 21.71 -0.08 -2.16
N SER A 180 21.91 -0.92 -1.13
CA SER A 180 22.54 -2.24 -1.32
C SER A 180 21.54 -3.21 -2.00
N GLU A 181 22.08 -4.23 -2.69
CA GLU A 181 21.25 -5.24 -3.38
C GLU A 181 20.33 -5.98 -2.41
N ASP A 182 20.85 -6.38 -1.25
CA ASP A 182 20.07 -7.06 -0.20
C ASP A 182 18.92 -6.19 0.30
N LEU A 183 19.13 -4.88 0.44
CA LEU A 183 18.11 -3.94 0.89
C LEU A 183 17.05 -3.72 -0.20
N ASP A 184 17.44 -3.69 -1.47
CA ASP A 184 16.50 -3.57 -2.59
C ASP A 184 15.53 -4.78 -2.62
N PHE A 185 16.05 -6.01 -2.47
CA PHE A 185 15.19 -7.19 -2.42
C PHE A 185 14.37 -7.29 -1.14
N ALA A 186 14.92 -6.92 0.02
CA ALA A 186 14.18 -6.88 1.28
C ALA A 186 13.06 -5.83 1.29
N SER A 187 13.18 -4.78 0.49
CA SER A 187 12.17 -3.72 0.37
C SER A 187 10.93 -4.15 -0.42
N VAL A 188 11.02 -5.22 -1.22
CA VAL A 188 9.86 -5.75 -1.97
C VAL A 188 9.01 -6.57 -1.01
N GLN A 189 7.85 -6.05 -0.70
CA GLN A 189 6.88 -6.71 0.19
C GLN A 189 6.26 -7.94 -0.48
N ARG A 190 5.87 -8.93 0.33
CA ARG A 190 5.10 -10.08 -0.17
C ARG A 190 3.62 -9.70 -0.28
N GLN A 191 3.04 -10.08 -1.41
CA GLN A 191 1.61 -9.94 -1.63
C GLN A 191 0.87 -10.98 -0.79
N ASN A 192 -0.14 -10.53 -0.04
CA ASN A 192 -1.07 -11.44 0.62
C ASN A 192 -2.50 -10.88 0.54
N PRO A 193 -3.10 -10.90 -0.64
CA PRO A 193 -4.44 -10.37 -0.86
C PRO A 193 -5.50 -11.13 -0.06
N GLU A 194 -5.30 -12.41 0.24
CA GLU A 194 -6.23 -13.21 1.05
C GLU A 194 -6.31 -12.70 2.48
N ILE A 195 -5.16 -12.49 3.14
CA ILE A 195 -5.16 -11.95 4.52
C ILE A 195 -5.77 -10.56 4.53
N GLU A 196 -5.42 -9.71 3.57
CA GLU A 196 -5.97 -8.36 3.48
C GLU A 196 -7.49 -8.38 3.24
N ARG A 197 -7.98 -9.31 2.42
CA ARG A 197 -9.42 -9.54 2.25
C ARG A 197 -10.09 -9.96 3.55
N ARG A 198 -9.50 -10.88 4.31
CA ARG A 198 -10.03 -11.30 5.61
C ARG A 198 -10.08 -10.15 6.61
N CYS A 199 -9.05 -9.30 6.65
CA CYS A 199 -9.07 -8.09 7.46
C CYS A 199 -10.22 -7.16 7.06
N GLN A 200 -10.41 -6.96 5.75
CA GLN A 200 -11.51 -6.15 5.24
C GLN A 200 -12.90 -6.74 5.59
N GLU A 201 -13.05 -8.07 5.63
CA GLU A 201 -14.30 -8.71 6.04
C GLU A 201 -14.64 -8.44 7.50
N VAL A 202 -13.65 -8.37 8.39
CA VAL A 202 -13.85 -7.94 9.78
C VAL A 202 -14.32 -6.49 9.84
N ILE A 203 -13.65 -5.59 9.09
CA ILE A 203 -14.05 -4.19 8.99
C ILE A 203 -15.48 -4.08 8.45
N ASP A 204 -15.81 -4.84 7.40
CA ASP A 204 -17.12 -4.86 6.79
C ASP A 204 -18.21 -5.34 7.74
N ALA A 205 -17.92 -6.35 8.55
CA ALA A 205 -18.84 -6.85 9.57
C ALA A 205 -19.11 -5.79 10.66
N CYS A 206 -18.07 -5.13 11.15
CA CYS A 206 -18.19 -4.02 12.09
C CYS A 206 -18.95 -2.83 11.46
N TRP A 207 -18.63 -2.48 10.23
CA TRP A 207 -19.27 -1.41 9.48
C TRP A 207 -20.78 -1.63 9.31
N GLN A 208 -21.24 -2.88 9.17
CA GLN A 208 -22.65 -3.24 9.05
C GLN A 208 -23.46 -2.95 10.32
N LEU A 209 -22.80 -2.92 11.48
CA LEU A 209 -23.46 -2.65 12.77
C LEU A 209 -23.88 -1.17 12.92
N ALA A 210 -23.56 -0.30 12.00
CA ALA A 210 -23.92 1.12 11.99
C ALA A 210 -23.51 1.83 13.30
N ASP A 211 -24.47 2.30 14.09
CA ASP A 211 -24.22 3.00 15.36
C ASP A 211 -23.63 2.09 16.46
N LEU A 212 -23.72 0.77 16.28
CA LEU A 212 -23.12 -0.23 17.15
C LEU A 212 -21.74 -0.69 16.66
N ASN A 213 -21.16 -0.01 15.66
CA ASN A 213 -19.80 -0.31 15.18
C ASN A 213 -18.82 -0.20 16.36
N PRO A 214 -18.12 -1.31 16.74
CA PRO A 214 -17.19 -1.29 17.87
C PRO A 214 -15.88 -0.55 17.54
N ILE A 215 -15.63 -0.25 16.26
CA ILE A 215 -14.41 0.43 15.84
C ILE A 215 -14.51 1.92 16.19
N GLU A 216 -13.68 2.36 17.11
CA GLU A 216 -13.54 3.79 17.41
C GLU A 216 -12.65 4.49 16.37
N PHE A 217 -11.63 3.78 15.90
CA PHE A 217 -10.65 4.32 15.00
C PHE A 217 -9.83 3.20 14.33
N ILE A 218 -9.53 3.33 13.04
CA ILE A 218 -8.61 2.45 12.31
C ILE A 218 -7.41 3.26 11.83
N HIS A 219 -6.24 2.64 11.89
CA HIS A 219 -5.03 3.10 11.24
C HIS A 219 -4.39 1.94 10.48
N ASP A 220 -3.92 2.18 9.27
CA ASP A 220 -3.15 1.18 8.54
C ASP A 220 -1.72 1.07 9.09
N VAL A 221 -1.04 -0.01 8.78
CA VAL A 221 0.38 -0.18 9.02
C VAL A 221 1.09 -0.18 7.67
N GLY A 222 1.60 0.98 7.32
CA GLY A 222 2.37 1.21 6.09
C GLY A 222 3.86 1.37 6.37
N ALA A 223 4.48 2.32 5.67
CA ALA A 223 5.90 2.64 5.82
C ALA A 223 6.30 2.92 7.27
N GLY A 224 7.41 2.32 7.72
CA GLY A 224 7.87 2.39 9.10
C GLY A 224 7.18 1.41 10.06
N GLY A 225 6.22 0.64 9.58
CA GLY A 225 5.59 -0.43 10.36
C GLY A 225 4.89 0.08 11.63
N LEU A 226 4.98 -0.71 12.68
CA LEU A 226 4.38 -0.39 13.99
C LEU A 226 4.98 0.89 14.59
N SER A 227 6.25 1.21 14.28
CA SER A 227 6.93 2.40 14.80
C SER A 227 6.31 3.72 14.33
N ASN A 228 5.58 3.69 13.22
CA ASN A 228 4.83 4.82 12.72
C ASN A 228 3.35 4.72 13.11
N ALA A 229 2.73 3.59 12.83
CA ALA A 229 1.29 3.41 13.00
C ALA A 229 0.80 3.58 14.45
N LEU A 230 1.51 2.99 15.43
CA LEU A 230 1.05 3.04 16.82
C LEU A 230 1.19 4.43 17.48
N PRO A 231 2.30 5.15 17.32
CA PRO A 231 2.38 6.53 17.80
C PRO A 231 1.34 7.46 17.16
N GLU A 232 1.08 7.32 15.84
CA GLU A 232 0.05 8.09 15.16
C GLU A 232 -1.35 7.75 15.68
N LEU A 233 -1.64 6.47 15.87
CA LEU A 233 -2.93 6.00 16.38
C LEU A 233 -3.22 6.58 17.76
N VAL A 234 -2.29 6.49 18.73
CA VAL A 234 -2.54 7.00 20.09
C VAL A 234 -2.58 8.54 20.13
N LYS A 235 -1.77 9.21 19.30
CA LYS A 235 -1.80 10.66 19.15
C LYS A 235 -3.15 11.14 18.64
N ASP A 236 -3.63 10.55 17.56
CA ASP A 236 -4.91 10.93 16.94
C ASP A 236 -6.10 10.54 17.83
N GLY A 237 -5.98 9.46 18.60
CA GLY A 237 -6.94 9.06 19.64
C GLY A 237 -6.94 9.93 20.89
N GLY A 238 -6.01 10.90 21.00
CA GLY A 238 -5.91 11.84 22.13
C GLY A 238 -5.33 11.24 23.40
N THR A 239 -4.58 10.13 23.31
CA THR A 239 -3.98 9.43 24.46
C THR A 239 -2.48 9.17 24.22
N GLY A 240 -1.84 8.49 25.19
CA GLY A 240 -0.54 7.84 25.02
C GLY A 240 -0.69 6.33 25.03
N GLY A 241 0.40 5.60 24.80
CA GLY A 241 0.41 4.15 24.80
C GLY A 241 1.70 3.56 25.36
N THR A 242 1.60 2.36 25.93
CA THR A 242 2.74 1.50 26.29
C THR A 242 2.59 0.20 25.51
N PHE A 243 3.63 -0.18 24.78
CA PHE A 243 3.61 -1.34 23.90
C PHE A 243 4.70 -2.34 24.32
N GLU A 244 4.32 -3.57 24.58
CA GLU A 244 5.26 -4.65 24.91
C GLU A 244 5.65 -5.37 23.60
N LEU A 245 6.88 -5.13 23.15
CA LEU A 245 7.37 -5.69 21.88
C LEU A 245 7.45 -7.21 21.86
N ARG A 246 7.55 -7.86 23.05
CA ARG A 246 7.59 -9.32 23.15
C ARG A 246 6.23 -9.98 22.88
N ASP A 247 5.15 -9.21 22.94
CA ASP A 247 3.79 -9.69 22.66
C ASP A 247 3.47 -9.66 21.15
N ILE A 248 4.36 -9.08 20.34
CA ILE A 248 4.16 -9.04 18.89
C ILE A 248 4.39 -10.45 18.30
N PRO A 249 3.35 -11.07 17.70
CA PRO A 249 3.52 -12.35 17.03
C PRO A 249 4.52 -12.22 15.88
N ASN A 250 5.50 -13.11 15.84
CA ASN A 250 6.47 -13.15 14.75
C ASN A 250 6.78 -14.60 14.35
N ASP A 251 7.06 -14.82 13.07
CA ASP A 251 7.42 -16.11 12.52
C ASP A 251 8.95 -16.32 12.42
N GLN A 252 9.73 -15.30 12.78
CA GLN A 252 11.19 -15.33 12.70
C GLN A 252 11.80 -15.00 14.07
N LEU A 253 12.14 -16.02 14.83
CA LEU A 253 12.69 -15.90 16.19
C LEU A 253 14.00 -15.11 16.28
N SER A 254 14.67 -14.87 15.14
CA SER A 254 15.91 -14.09 15.05
C SER A 254 15.71 -12.58 14.96
N MET A 255 14.46 -12.10 14.83
CA MET A 255 14.18 -10.68 14.70
C MET A 255 14.57 -9.92 15.97
N ASN A 256 15.34 -8.87 15.78
CA ASN A 256 15.66 -7.94 16.87
C ASN A 256 14.50 -6.94 17.12
N PRO A 257 14.51 -6.21 18.25
CA PRO A 257 13.41 -5.27 18.57
C PRO A 257 13.16 -4.18 17.51
N MET A 258 14.21 -3.71 16.83
CA MET A 258 14.06 -2.72 15.77
C MET A 258 13.37 -3.33 14.54
N GLU A 259 13.75 -4.54 14.16
CA GLU A 259 13.13 -5.25 13.05
C GLU A 259 11.64 -5.56 13.32
N LEU A 260 11.30 -5.93 14.55
CA LEU A 260 9.90 -6.10 14.96
C LEU A 260 9.12 -4.78 14.91
N TRP A 261 9.72 -3.70 15.37
CA TRP A 261 9.06 -2.41 15.50
C TRP A 261 8.91 -1.65 14.19
N CYS A 262 9.90 -1.77 13.29
CA CYS A 262 9.94 -1.06 12.01
C CYS A 262 9.55 -1.93 10.81
N ASN A 263 9.01 -3.12 11.04
CA ASN A 263 8.61 -4.05 9.97
C ASN A 263 7.36 -3.52 9.25
N GLU A 264 7.43 -3.44 7.93
CA GLU A 264 6.35 -2.93 7.08
C GLU A 264 5.39 -4.05 6.64
N LEU A 265 4.99 -4.92 7.55
CA LEU A 265 3.95 -5.90 7.28
C LEU A 265 2.59 -5.24 7.08
N SER A 266 1.84 -5.75 6.11
CA SER A 266 0.47 -5.31 5.84
C SER A 266 -0.45 -5.68 7.00
N LEU A 267 -0.50 -4.81 8.00
CA LEU A 267 -1.36 -4.94 9.17
C LEU A 267 -2.35 -3.78 9.20
N ILE A 268 -3.55 -4.07 9.69
CA ILE A 268 -4.58 -3.05 9.97
C ILE A 268 -4.80 -3.04 11.48
N HIS A 269 -4.76 -1.88 12.10
CA HIS A 269 -5.05 -1.72 13.52
C HIS A 269 -6.46 -1.18 13.75
N ILE A 270 -7.18 -1.84 14.65
CA ILE A 270 -8.50 -1.42 15.11
C ILE A 270 -8.43 -1.18 16.62
N SER A 271 -8.92 -0.05 17.09
CA SER A 271 -9.14 0.17 18.51
C SER A 271 -10.60 -0.06 18.86
N GLU A 272 -10.86 -0.94 19.82
CA GLU A 272 -12.18 -1.21 20.35
C GLU A 272 -12.33 -0.70 21.79
N PRO A 273 -13.52 -0.17 22.18
CA PRO A 273 -13.77 0.14 23.56
C PRO A 273 -13.84 -1.15 24.40
N THR A 274 -13.29 -1.12 25.61
CA THR A 274 -13.47 -2.20 26.59
C THR A 274 -14.95 -2.36 26.87
N ARG A 275 -15.47 -3.57 26.68
CA ARG A 275 -16.76 -3.93 27.28
C ARG A 275 -16.56 -4.04 28.79
N PRO A 276 -17.46 -3.47 29.62
CA PRO A 276 -17.41 -3.62 31.07
C PRO A 276 -17.59 -5.07 31.52
#